data_4f08273bc9e5540292a047b7cb321a6e
#
_entry.id   4f08273bc9e5540292a047b7cb321a6e
#
_cell.length_a   1.000
_cell.length_b   1.000
_cell.length_c   1.000
_cell.angle_alpha   90.00
_cell.angle_beta   90.00
_cell.angle_gamma   90.00
#
_symmetry.space_group_name_H-M   'P 1'
#
loop_
_entity.id
_entity.type
_entity.pdbx_description
1 polymer ?
#
loop_
_entity_poly.entity_id
_entity_poly.type
_entity_poly.pdbx_seq_one_letter_code
_entity_poly.pdbx_strand_id
1 'polypeptide(L)'
;LKDLDERGIIRIGAEVRAGDILVGKVTPKGETELTAEERLLRAIFGEKAREVRDTSLKVPHGEYGIVVDAKVFTRENGDELSPGVNQAVRIYIAQKRKISVGDKMAGRHGNKGVVSRVLPVEDMPFLPNGRPLDIVLNPLGVPSRMNIGQVLEIHLSLAAKALGFNVSTPVFAGANE
;
A
#
# COMPACT_ATOMS: atom_id res chain seq x y z
N LEU A 1 15.71 -14.42 -9.27
CA LEU A 1 16.27 -14.54 -7.89
C LEU A 1 17.26 -13.40 -7.56
N LYS A 2 17.18 -12.28 -8.27
CA LYS A 2 18.20 -11.21 -8.17
C LYS A 2 18.28 -10.50 -6.81
N ASP A 3 17.16 -10.43 -6.08
CA ASP A 3 17.06 -9.59 -4.90
C ASP A 3 16.80 -10.39 -3.61
N LEU A 4 17.00 -11.71 -3.64
CA LEU A 4 16.89 -12.55 -2.46
C LEU A 4 18.23 -12.64 -1.73
N ASP A 5 18.18 -12.63 -0.39
CA ASP A 5 19.34 -12.86 0.45
C ASP A 5 19.66 -14.36 0.62
N GLU A 6 20.65 -14.69 1.43
CA GLU A 6 21.08 -16.07 1.69
C GLU A 6 19.97 -16.94 2.31
N ARG A 7 19.03 -16.33 3.03
CA ARG A 7 17.87 -16.99 3.63
C ARG A 7 16.71 -17.16 2.66
N GLY A 8 16.82 -16.65 1.43
CA GLY A 8 15.75 -16.63 0.46
C GLY A 8 14.71 -15.54 0.69
N ILE A 9 15.02 -14.53 1.49
CA ILE A 9 14.15 -13.39 1.79
C ILE A 9 14.58 -12.19 0.93
N ILE A 10 13.60 -11.47 0.38
CA ILE A 10 13.89 -10.32 -0.46
C ILE A 10 14.58 -9.21 0.33
N ARG A 11 15.52 -8.52 -0.32
CA ARG A 11 16.28 -7.42 0.28
C ARG A 11 15.43 -6.17 0.42
N ILE A 12 15.66 -5.41 1.48
CA ILE A 12 15.07 -4.09 1.67
C ILE A 12 15.55 -3.15 0.57
N GLY A 13 14.64 -2.37 0.00
CA GLY A 13 14.91 -1.48 -1.11
C GLY A 13 14.68 -2.08 -2.49
N ALA A 14 14.38 -3.38 -2.59
CA ALA A 14 14.06 -4.03 -3.85
C ALA A 14 12.75 -3.55 -4.43
N GLU A 15 12.73 -3.27 -5.72
CA GLU A 15 11.51 -2.96 -6.46
C GLU A 15 10.84 -4.26 -6.92
N VAL A 16 9.56 -4.42 -6.59
CA VAL A 16 8.80 -5.65 -6.85
C VAL A 16 7.56 -5.38 -7.69
N ARG A 17 7.22 -6.36 -8.52
CA ARG A 17 6.02 -6.38 -9.37
C ARG A 17 5.27 -7.69 -9.17
N ALA A 18 4.06 -7.77 -9.69
CA ALA A 18 3.27 -8.99 -9.66
C ALA A 18 4.06 -10.18 -10.22
N GLY A 19 4.06 -11.28 -9.47
CA GLY A 19 4.80 -12.49 -9.83
C GLY A 19 6.23 -12.57 -9.31
N ASP A 20 6.82 -11.48 -8.82
CA ASP A 20 8.15 -11.51 -8.22
C ASP A 20 8.15 -12.28 -6.89
N ILE A 21 9.22 -13.00 -6.64
CA ILE A 21 9.38 -13.80 -5.43
C ILE A 21 9.82 -12.91 -4.27
N LEU A 22 9.05 -12.94 -3.18
CA LEU A 22 9.36 -12.24 -1.93
C LEU A 22 10.12 -13.12 -0.96
N VAL A 23 9.70 -14.37 -0.82
CA VAL A 23 10.35 -15.36 0.03
C VAL A 23 10.44 -16.66 -0.75
N GLY A 24 11.64 -17.13 -0.99
CA GLY A 24 11.89 -18.41 -1.65
C GLY A 24 11.54 -19.58 -0.72
N LYS A 25 10.69 -20.46 -1.18
CA LYS A 25 10.28 -21.65 -0.42
C LYS A 25 10.01 -22.81 -1.36
N VAL A 26 10.47 -23.97 -0.98
CA VAL A 26 10.19 -25.22 -1.69
C VAL A 26 9.60 -26.22 -0.70
N THR A 27 8.66 -27.02 -1.19
CA THR A 27 8.04 -28.10 -0.40
C THR A 27 8.14 -29.42 -1.16
N PRO A 28 8.29 -30.56 -0.45
CA PRO A 28 8.25 -31.87 -1.09
C PRO A 28 6.90 -32.09 -1.76
N LYS A 29 6.91 -32.68 -2.96
CA LYS A 29 5.67 -33.13 -3.62
C LYS A 29 5.10 -34.33 -2.88
N GLY A 30 3.79 -34.28 -2.56
CA GLY A 30 3.06 -35.42 -2.06
C GLY A 30 2.86 -36.49 -3.15
N GLU A 31 2.60 -37.74 -2.74
CA GLU A 31 2.40 -38.86 -3.69
C GLU A 31 1.25 -38.62 -4.66
N THR A 32 0.24 -37.88 -4.26
CA THR A 32 -0.94 -37.54 -5.08
C THR A 32 -0.67 -36.50 -6.15
N GLU A 33 0.37 -35.67 -5.99
CA GLU A 33 0.75 -34.61 -6.91
C GLU A 33 1.74 -35.07 -7.99
N LEU A 34 2.26 -36.29 -7.88
CA LEU A 34 3.22 -36.85 -8.81
C LEU A 34 2.52 -37.29 -10.11
N THR A 35 3.14 -36.96 -11.25
CA THR A 35 2.75 -37.54 -12.54
C THR A 35 3.07 -39.04 -12.58
N ALA A 36 2.48 -39.78 -13.51
CA ALA A 36 2.76 -41.20 -13.66
C ALA A 36 4.25 -41.49 -13.91
N GLU A 37 4.91 -40.63 -14.67
CA GLU A 37 6.35 -40.70 -14.95
C GLU A 37 7.19 -40.43 -13.71
N GLU A 38 6.83 -39.46 -12.90
CA GLU A 38 7.49 -39.13 -11.64
C GLU A 38 7.34 -40.28 -10.61
N ARG A 39 6.17 -40.90 -10.57
CA ARG A 39 5.92 -42.12 -9.71
C ARG A 39 6.81 -43.27 -10.12
N LEU A 40 6.96 -43.50 -11.43
CA LEU A 40 7.82 -44.55 -11.95
C LEU A 40 9.27 -44.30 -11.60
N LEU A 41 9.78 -43.08 -11.79
CA LEU A 41 11.14 -42.69 -11.42
C LEU A 41 11.38 -42.87 -9.91
N ARG A 42 10.41 -42.51 -9.09
CA ARG A 42 10.49 -42.71 -7.63
C ARG A 42 10.54 -44.17 -7.21
N ALA A 43 9.80 -45.03 -7.90
CA ALA A 43 9.82 -46.46 -7.70
C ALA A 43 11.17 -47.12 -8.10
N ILE A 44 11.80 -46.60 -9.16
CA ILE A 44 13.06 -47.13 -9.68
C ILE A 44 14.26 -46.58 -8.90
N PHE A 45 14.30 -45.31 -8.56
CA PHE A 45 15.46 -44.63 -7.94
C PHE A 45 15.31 -44.42 -6.42
N GLY A 46 14.19 -44.84 -5.81
CA GLY A 46 13.93 -44.70 -4.40
C GLY A 46 13.65 -43.26 -3.95
N GLU A 47 13.64 -43.03 -2.62
CA GLU A 47 13.32 -41.74 -2.02
C GLU A 47 14.32 -40.62 -2.34
N LYS A 48 15.47 -40.93 -2.91
CA LYS A 48 16.48 -39.92 -3.29
C LYS A 48 16.06 -39.02 -4.44
N ALA A 49 15.05 -39.40 -5.20
CA ALA A 49 14.48 -38.60 -6.31
C ALA A 49 13.29 -37.72 -5.84
N ARG A 50 13.38 -37.13 -4.66
CA ARG A 50 12.36 -36.22 -4.17
C ARG A 50 12.33 -34.96 -5.04
N GLU A 51 11.28 -34.81 -5.82
CA GLU A 51 11.00 -33.56 -6.48
C GLU A 51 10.35 -32.61 -5.48
N VAL A 52 10.78 -31.36 -5.53
CA VAL A 52 10.23 -30.28 -4.71
C VAL A 52 9.33 -29.42 -5.56
N ARG A 53 8.27 -28.93 -4.96
CA ARG A 53 7.37 -27.96 -5.55
C ARG A 53 7.76 -26.57 -5.07
N ASP A 54 7.79 -25.61 -5.98
CA ASP A 54 7.96 -24.20 -5.63
C ASP A 54 6.69 -23.67 -4.98
N THR A 55 6.78 -23.35 -3.69
CA THR A 55 5.71 -22.73 -2.90
C THR A 55 6.11 -21.35 -2.41
N SER A 56 7.02 -20.69 -3.12
CA SER A 56 7.50 -19.36 -2.77
C SER A 56 6.36 -18.36 -2.67
N LEU A 57 6.49 -17.44 -1.73
CA LEU A 57 5.58 -16.29 -1.63
C LEU A 57 5.89 -15.34 -2.78
N LYS A 58 4.92 -15.11 -3.62
CA LYS A 58 5.01 -14.18 -4.75
C LYS A 58 4.14 -12.96 -4.51
N VAL A 59 4.51 -11.86 -5.14
CA VAL A 59 3.68 -10.66 -5.16
C VAL A 59 2.36 -10.97 -5.85
N PRO A 60 1.20 -10.70 -5.22
CA PRO A 60 -0.11 -10.95 -5.81
C PRO A 60 -0.32 -10.16 -7.10
N HIS A 61 -1.21 -10.66 -7.95
CA HIS A 61 -1.58 -9.97 -9.18
C HIS A 61 -2.17 -8.58 -8.89
N GLY A 62 -1.69 -7.56 -9.60
CA GLY A 62 -2.10 -6.17 -9.42
C GLY A 62 -1.37 -5.41 -8.32
N GLU A 63 -0.46 -6.07 -7.59
CA GLU A 63 0.36 -5.44 -6.55
C GLU A 63 1.76 -5.11 -7.08
N TYR A 64 2.33 -4.02 -6.59
CA TYR A 64 3.69 -3.58 -6.91
C TYR A 64 4.19 -2.64 -5.82
N GLY A 65 5.48 -2.40 -5.77
CA GLY A 65 6.04 -1.42 -4.83
C GLY A 65 7.51 -1.65 -4.55
N ILE A 66 7.96 -1.06 -3.44
CA ILE A 66 9.33 -1.16 -2.95
C ILE A 66 9.30 -1.80 -1.57
N VAL A 67 10.16 -2.77 -1.35
CA VAL A 67 10.30 -3.42 -0.04
C VAL A 67 10.94 -2.44 0.94
N VAL A 68 10.22 -2.13 2.02
CA VAL A 68 10.68 -1.18 3.04
C VAL A 68 11.15 -1.86 4.31
N ASP A 69 10.66 -3.06 4.59
CA ASP A 69 11.08 -3.85 5.76
C ASP A 69 10.77 -5.34 5.55
N ALA A 70 11.52 -6.17 6.26
CA ALA A 70 11.30 -7.60 6.32
C ALA A 70 11.56 -8.09 7.74
N LYS A 71 10.55 -8.64 8.41
CA LYS A 71 10.65 -9.17 9.76
C LYS A 71 10.56 -10.68 9.76
N VAL A 72 11.47 -11.31 10.46
CA VAL A 72 11.52 -12.77 10.64
C VAL A 72 11.14 -13.10 12.07
N PHE A 73 10.14 -13.96 12.23
CA PHE A 73 9.69 -14.46 13.52
C PHE A 73 10.07 -15.92 13.65
N THR A 74 10.73 -16.28 14.73
CA THR A 74 11.15 -17.67 15.00
C THR A 74 10.72 -18.10 16.40
N ARG A 75 10.49 -19.39 16.60
CA ARG A 75 10.22 -19.94 17.94
C ARG A 75 11.40 -19.83 18.87
N GLU A 76 12.60 -19.86 18.33
CA GLU A 76 13.85 -19.71 19.09
C GLU A 76 13.96 -18.34 19.75
N ASN A 77 13.40 -17.30 19.13
CA ASN A 77 13.35 -15.95 19.67
C ASN A 77 12.17 -15.70 20.64
N GLY A 78 11.36 -16.72 20.92
CA GLY A 78 10.21 -16.61 21.80
C GLY A 78 8.96 -16.02 21.16
N ASP A 79 8.93 -15.90 19.84
CA ASP A 79 7.76 -15.40 19.11
C ASP A 79 6.62 -16.41 19.13
N GLU A 80 5.40 -15.92 19.29
CA GLU A 80 4.20 -16.74 19.21
C GLU A 80 3.88 -17.07 17.75
N LEU A 81 3.97 -18.36 17.41
CA LEU A 81 3.67 -18.89 16.10
C LEU A 81 2.56 -19.94 16.17
N SER A 82 1.81 -20.06 15.08
CA SER A 82 0.79 -21.11 14.96
C SER A 82 1.39 -22.52 15.12
N PRO A 83 0.61 -23.49 15.58
CA PRO A 83 1.09 -24.88 15.68
C PRO A 83 1.64 -25.39 14.33
N GLY A 84 2.79 -26.03 14.36
CA GLY A 84 3.46 -26.55 13.18
C GLY A 84 4.28 -25.52 12.38
N VAL A 85 4.25 -24.24 12.76
CA VAL A 85 5.06 -23.20 12.14
C VAL A 85 6.32 -22.96 12.96
N ASN A 86 7.47 -23.08 12.35
CA ASN A 86 8.77 -22.85 13.00
C ASN A 86 9.31 -21.43 12.74
N GLN A 87 8.95 -20.85 11.61
CA GLN A 87 9.41 -19.54 11.18
C GLN A 87 8.34 -18.85 10.34
N ALA A 88 8.14 -17.57 10.59
CA ALA A 88 7.27 -16.71 9.79
C ALA A 88 8.03 -15.47 9.33
N VAL A 89 7.74 -15.01 8.13
CA VAL A 89 8.34 -13.82 7.56
C VAL A 89 7.24 -12.85 7.18
N ARG A 90 7.41 -11.58 7.56
CA ARG A 90 6.51 -10.49 7.18
C ARG A 90 7.27 -9.48 6.34
N ILE A 91 6.82 -9.31 5.11
CA ILE A 91 7.39 -8.34 4.16
C ILE A 91 6.49 -7.12 4.10
N TYR A 92 7.10 -5.95 4.27
CA TYR A 92 6.42 -4.65 4.15
C TYR A 92 6.78 -4.03 2.80
N ILE A 93 5.77 -3.73 2.01
CA ILE A 93 5.92 -3.13 0.69
C ILE A 93 5.24 -1.78 0.68
N ALA A 94 5.98 -0.73 0.32
CA ALA A 94 5.44 0.61 0.12
C ALA A 94 4.92 0.73 -1.31
N GLN A 95 3.66 1.09 -1.44
CA GLN A 95 3.00 1.31 -2.72
C GLN A 95 2.52 2.76 -2.81
N LYS A 96 2.88 3.44 -3.88
CA LYS A 96 2.38 4.79 -4.15
C LYS A 96 1.08 4.71 -4.92
N ARG A 97 -0.02 4.83 -4.22
CA ARG A 97 -1.36 4.89 -4.83
C ARG A 97 -1.70 6.31 -5.25
N LYS A 98 -2.26 6.43 -6.44
CA LYS A 98 -2.83 7.66 -6.93
C LYS A 98 -4.33 7.67 -6.71
N ILE A 99 -4.89 8.87 -6.53
CA ILE A 99 -6.33 9.04 -6.43
C ILE A 99 -7.01 8.66 -7.74
N SER A 100 -8.15 8.00 -7.63
CA SER A 100 -8.96 7.59 -8.78
C SER A 100 -10.44 7.89 -8.53
N VAL A 101 -11.24 7.83 -9.58
CA VAL A 101 -12.70 7.96 -9.48
C VAL A 101 -13.24 6.86 -8.57
N GLY A 102 -14.10 7.26 -7.64
CA GLY A 102 -14.67 6.35 -6.64
C GLY A 102 -13.94 6.36 -5.29
N ASP A 103 -12.77 6.95 -5.19
CA ASP A 103 -12.06 7.08 -3.92
C ASP A 103 -12.75 8.08 -3.00
N LYS A 104 -12.79 7.76 -1.72
CA LYS A 104 -13.40 8.61 -0.71
C LYS A 104 -12.38 9.57 -0.13
N MET A 105 -12.74 10.84 -0.10
CA MET A 105 -11.94 11.90 0.49
C MET A 105 -12.73 12.66 1.56
N ALA A 106 -12.03 13.22 2.53
CA ALA A 106 -12.62 14.02 3.58
C ALA A 106 -11.70 15.18 3.97
N GLY A 107 -12.31 16.25 4.46
CA GLY A 107 -11.59 17.37 5.08
C GLY A 107 -11.64 17.29 6.60
N ARG A 108 -11.21 18.37 7.25
CA ARG A 108 -11.15 18.49 8.71
C ARG A 108 -12.45 18.96 9.36
N HIS A 109 -13.50 19.20 8.61
CA HIS A 109 -14.77 19.81 9.07
C HIS A 109 -15.97 18.87 8.93
N GLY A 110 -15.75 17.56 8.97
CA GLY A 110 -16.83 16.59 8.77
C GLY A 110 -17.36 16.52 7.34
N ASN A 111 -16.72 17.20 6.40
CA ASN A 111 -17.02 17.15 4.99
C ASN A 111 -16.37 15.92 4.36
N LYS A 112 -17.19 15.14 3.67
CA LYS A 112 -16.77 13.90 2.98
C LYS A 112 -17.37 13.84 1.59
N GLY A 113 -16.66 13.19 0.70
CA GLY A 113 -17.13 13.03 -0.67
C GLY A 113 -16.40 11.91 -1.39
N VAL A 114 -16.92 11.55 -2.52
CA VAL A 114 -16.34 10.55 -3.41
C VAL A 114 -15.84 11.25 -4.66
N VAL A 115 -14.64 10.92 -5.11
CA VAL A 115 -14.06 11.49 -6.33
C VAL A 115 -14.91 11.09 -7.53
N SER A 116 -15.49 12.08 -8.21
CA SER A 116 -16.33 11.88 -9.40
C SER A 116 -15.56 12.01 -10.69
N ARG A 117 -14.53 12.85 -10.71
CA ARG A 117 -13.69 13.10 -11.87
C ARG A 117 -12.25 13.36 -11.45
N VAL A 118 -11.32 12.92 -12.28
CA VAL A 118 -9.92 13.32 -12.25
C VAL A 118 -9.66 14.06 -13.57
N LEU A 119 -9.38 15.35 -13.48
CA LEU A 119 -9.20 16.21 -14.64
C LEU A 119 -7.71 16.48 -14.91
N PRO A 120 -7.31 16.66 -16.16
CA PRO A 120 -6.01 17.22 -16.48
C PRO A 120 -5.83 18.61 -15.85
N VAL A 121 -4.59 18.97 -15.58
CA VAL A 121 -4.25 20.27 -14.97
C VAL A 121 -4.79 21.44 -15.79
N GLU A 122 -4.81 21.31 -17.11
CA GLU A 122 -5.27 22.34 -18.05
C GLU A 122 -6.77 22.62 -17.95
N ASP A 123 -7.55 21.63 -17.50
CA ASP A 123 -9.01 21.75 -17.37
C ASP A 123 -9.46 22.21 -15.98
N MET A 124 -8.52 22.31 -15.03
CA MET A 124 -8.83 22.76 -13.68
C MET A 124 -8.95 24.30 -13.62
N PRO A 125 -9.84 24.83 -12.76
CA PRO A 125 -9.85 26.25 -12.44
C PRO A 125 -8.48 26.67 -11.88
N PHE A 126 -8.10 27.91 -12.14
CA PHE A 126 -6.79 28.41 -11.75
C PHE A 126 -6.88 29.78 -11.06
N LEU A 127 -5.89 30.07 -10.24
CA LEU A 127 -5.73 31.36 -9.59
C LEU A 127 -5.22 32.42 -10.58
N PRO A 128 -5.33 33.73 -10.27
CA PRO A 128 -4.83 34.79 -11.15
C PRO A 128 -3.35 34.67 -11.50
N ASN A 129 -2.54 34.00 -10.67
CA ASN A 129 -1.13 33.73 -10.94
C ASN A 129 -0.89 32.55 -11.87
N GLY A 130 -1.96 31.91 -12.37
CA GLY A 130 -1.88 30.73 -13.24
C GLY A 130 -1.77 29.38 -12.53
N ARG A 131 -1.72 29.34 -11.21
CA ARG A 131 -1.67 28.08 -10.45
C ARG A 131 -3.03 27.38 -10.48
N PRO A 132 -3.11 26.13 -10.97
CA PRO A 132 -4.36 25.37 -10.97
C PRO A 132 -4.75 24.95 -9.56
N LEU A 133 -6.04 24.80 -9.31
CA LEU A 133 -6.57 24.25 -8.08
C LEU A 133 -6.33 22.75 -8.01
N ASP A 134 -6.08 22.25 -6.81
CA ASP A 134 -5.82 20.85 -6.58
C ASP A 134 -7.11 20.02 -6.46
N ILE A 135 -8.17 20.63 -5.92
CA ILE A 135 -9.46 19.98 -5.71
C ILE A 135 -10.60 20.99 -5.85
N VAL A 136 -11.70 20.55 -6.41
CA VAL A 136 -12.95 21.33 -6.52
C VAL A 136 -14.07 20.52 -5.85
N LEU A 137 -14.79 21.17 -4.97
CA LEU A 137 -15.84 20.56 -4.16
C LEU A 137 -17.22 21.12 -4.55
N ASN A 138 -18.25 20.28 -4.40
CA ASN A 138 -19.62 20.70 -4.62
C ASN A 138 -20.11 21.57 -3.46
N PRO A 139 -20.47 22.83 -3.69
CA PRO A 139 -20.90 23.74 -2.63
C PRO A 139 -22.24 23.34 -1.97
N LEU A 140 -23.06 22.53 -2.62
CA LEU A 140 -24.31 22.04 -2.05
C LEU A 140 -24.13 21.18 -0.81
N GLY A 141 -22.92 20.67 -0.57
CA GLY A 141 -22.58 19.91 0.63
C GLY A 141 -22.36 20.76 1.89
N VAL A 142 -22.40 22.10 1.78
CA VAL A 142 -22.08 23.01 2.89
C VAL A 142 -23.30 23.51 3.67
N PRO A 143 -24.35 24.07 3.04
CA PRO A 143 -25.39 24.84 3.77
C PRO A 143 -26.15 24.04 4.81
N SER A 144 -26.64 22.85 4.45
CA SER A 144 -27.46 22.02 5.35
C SER A 144 -26.62 21.36 6.46
N ARG A 145 -25.31 21.29 6.31
CA ARG A 145 -24.40 20.61 7.26
C ARG A 145 -23.75 21.55 8.27
N MET A 146 -24.01 22.86 8.14
CA MET A 146 -23.56 23.88 9.08
C MET A 146 -22.05 23.83 9.40
N ASN A 147 -21.23 23.45 8.42
CA ASN A 147 -19.78 23.38 8.56
C ASN A 147 -19.08 24.45 7.73
N ILE A 148 -19.52 25.71 7.89
CA ILE A 148 -18.97 26.87 7.18
C ILE A 148 -17.46 27.08 7.45
N GLY A 149 -16.94 26.50 8.51
CA GLY A 149 -15.53 26.55 8.87
C GLY A 149 -14.60 26.07 7.75
N GLN A 150 -15.06 25.15 6.88
CA GLN A 150 -14.28 24.73 5.72
C GLN A 150 -14.05 25.86 4.71
N VAL A 151 -15.00 26.76 4.55
CA VAL A 151 -14.85 27.93 3.67
C VAL A 151 -13.91 28.96 4.31
N LEU A 152 -14.06 29.21 5.60
CA LEU A 152 -13.16 30.13 6.33
C LEU A 152 -11.72 29.59 6.37
N GLU A 153 -11.54 28.28 6.48
CA GLU A 153 -10.23 27.61 6.43
C GLU A 153 -9.50 27.93 5.11
N ILE A 154 -10.20 27.85 3.99
CA ILE A 154 -9.59 28.10 2.67
C ILE A 154 -9.11 29.55 2.55
N HIS A 155 -9.90 30.52 3.00
CA HIS A 155 -9.50 31.93 2.98
C HIS A 155 -8.26 32.19 3.85
N LEU A 156 -8.26 31.70 5.07
CA LEU A 156 -7.14 31.87 5.99
C LEU A 156 -5.90 31.11 5.51
N SER A 157 -6.08 29.91 4.98
CA SER A 157 -4.98 29.09 4.47
C SER A 157 -4.31 29.70 3.23
N LEU A 158 -5.07 30.35 2.38
CA LEU A 158 -4.51 31.05 1.24
C LEU A 158 -3.59 32.19 1.68
N ALA A 159 -4.02 32.98 2.67
CA ALA A 159 -3.20 34.02 3.25
C ALA A 159 -1.97 33.47 3.98
N ALA A 160 -2.12 32.40 4.77
CA ALA A 160 -1.03 31.75 5.47
C ALA A 160 0.04 31.19 4.52
N LYS A 161 -0.39 30.60 3.41
CA LYS A 161 0.53 30.09 2.39
C LYS A 161 1.30 31.20 1.67
N ALA A 162 0.63 32.32 1.39
CA ALA A 162 1.27 33.48 0.77
C ALA A 162 2.31 34.14 1.69
N LEU A 163 2.04 34.16 2.98
CA LEU A 163 2.91 34.76 4.01
C LEU A 163 3.92 33.75 4.61
N GLY A 164 3.80 32.48 4.30
CA GLY A 164 4.77 31.45 4.69
C GLY A 164 4.74 31.01 6.15
N PHE A 165 3.61 31.08 6.85
CA PHE A 165 3.46 30.62 8.22
C PHE A 165 2.28 29.63 8.41
N ASN A 166 2.30 28.88 9.50
CA ASN A 166 1.23 28.00 9.91
C ASN A 166 0.30 28.73 10.89
N VAL A 167 -1.00 28.48 10.77
CA VAL A 167 -2.02 29.10 11.61
C VAL A 167 -2.77 28.03 12.40
N SER A 168 -2.94 28.27 13.72
CA SER A 168 -3.79 27.48 14.60
C SER A 168 -4.87 28.40 15.20
N THR A 169 -6.13 28.02 15.00
CA THR A 169 -7.29 28.82 15.45
C THR A 169 -8.13 28.00 16.43
N PRO A 170 -7.84 28.05 17.74
CA PRO A 170 -8.70 27.41 18.75
C PRO A 170 -10.11 28.03 18.75
N VAL A 171 -11.11 27.28 19.26
CA VAL A 171 -12.53 27.64 19.20
C VAL A 171 -12.84 29.05 19.71
N PHE A 172 -12.21 29.51 20.79
CA PHE A 172 -12.44 30.83 21.40
C PHE A 172 -11.31 31.82 21.20
N ALA A 173 -10.33 31.51 20.38
CA ALA A 173 -9.19 32.38 20.09
C ALA A 173 -8.87 32.34 18.59
N GLY A 174 -9.89 32.62 17.77
CA GLY A 174 -9.77 32.64 16.32
C GLY A 174 -9.07 33.87 15.78
N ALA A 175 -8.86 33.89 14.47
CA ALA A 175 -8.33 35.05 13.77
C ALA A 175 -9.39 36.17 13.68
N ASN A 176 -8.96 37.41 13.76
CA ASN A 176 -9.77 38.58 13.46
C ASN A 176 -9.75 38.84 11.94
N GLU A 177 -10.74 39.60 11.44
CA GLU A 177 -10.84 39.99 10.05
C GLU A 177 -9.63 40.80 9.57
#